data_cf4d7a7f23d2452aff78a98e8709dac7
#
_entry.id   cf4d7a7f23d2452aff78a98e8709dac7
#
_cell.length_a   1.000
_cell.length_b   1.000
_cell.length_c   1.000
_cell.angle_alpha   90.00
_cell.angle_beta   90.00
_cell.angle_gamma   90.00
#
_symmetry.space_group_name_H-M   'P 1'
#
loop_
_entity.id
_entity.type
_entity.pdbx_description
1 polymer ?
#
loop_
_entity_poly.entity_id
_entity_poly.type
_entity_poly.pdbx_seq_one_letter_code
_entity_poly.pdbx_strand_id
1 'polypeptide(L)'
;SDVKKAITAKTVLISVMCANNEMGTIEPIAEIGQVAKEAGIYFHTDAVQAVGHIPIDVNELGVDLLSMSAHKLYGPKGVGALYVRRGTRLLPFMHGGGQERGRRASTENTPGIAGFGRAVELAKQEMSVEAERLTGLRNKLIKSLLERIDRTRLNGHPTKRLPNNVNISVDFVEGESILLNLDLEGICASTGSACSSASL
;
A
#
# COMPACT_ATOMS: atom_id res chain seq x y z
N SER A 1 14.71 4.96 -16.32
CA SER A 1 13.58 4.20 -15.77
C SER A 1 12.45 4.14 -16.79
N ASP A 2 11.58 3.18 -16.69
CA ASP A 2 10.44 3.03 -17.61
C ASP A 2 9.41 4.15 -17.41
N VAL A 3 9.30 4.68 -16.19
CA VAL A 3 8.52 5.88 -15.89
C VAL A 3 8.98 7.06 -16.78
N LYS A 4 10.30 7.31 -16.88
CA LYS A 4 10.82 8.39 -17.72
C LYS A 4 10.47 8.21 -19.21
N LYS A 5 10.45 6.97 -19.70
CA LYS A 5 10.07 6.65 -21.09
C LYS A 5 8.59 6.85 -21.36
N ALA A 6 7.72 6.67 -20.32
CA ALA A 6 6.28 6.80 -20.44
C ALA A 6 5.79 8.25 -20.39
N ILE A 7 6.64 9.21 -19.98
CA ILE A 7 6.29 10.64 -19.92
C ILE A 7 6.14 11.20 -21.33
N THR A 8 5.05 11.92 -21.55
CA THR A 8 4.75 12.65 -22.78
C THR A 8 4.40 14.11 -22.48
N ALA A 9 4.27 14.96 -23.51
CA ALA A 9 3.82 16.35 -23.35
C ALA A 9 2.38 16.48 -22.78
N LYS A 10 1.61 15.38 -22.72
CA LYS A 10 0.25 15.34 -22.16
C LYS A 10 0.21 14.78 -20.74
N THR A 11 1.33 14.33 -20.18
CA THR A 11 1.39 13.77 -18.84
C THR A 11 1.25 14.88 -17.80
N VAL A 12 0.23 14.82 -16.98
CA VAL A 12 -0.07 15.81 -15.92
C VAL A 12 0.12 15.27 -14.52
N LEU A 13 0.11 13.94 -14.37
CA LEU A 13 0.25 13.26 -13.09
C LEU A 13 0.96 11.92 -13.31
N ILE A 14 1.88 11.61 -12.42
CA ILE A 14 2.44 10.26 -12.24
C ILE A 14 1.84 9.70 -10.95
N SER A 15 1.26 8.50 -11.01
CA SER A 15 0.67 7.84 -9.84
C SER A 15 1.18 6.40 -9.77
N VAL A 16 1.88 6.07 -8.67
CA VAL A 16 2.49 4.74 -8.46
C VAL A 16 2.24 4.30 -7.02
N MET A 17 1.91 3.05 -6.80
CA MET A 17 1.81 2.49 -5.45
C MET A 17 3.18 2.50 -4.76
N CYS A 18 3.22 2.88 -3.49
CA CYS A 18 4.44 2.82 -2.68
C CYS A 18 4.89 1.37 -2.46
N ALA A 19 3.92 0.48 -2.25
CA ALA A 19 4.14 -0.95 -2.21
C ALA A 19 2.94 -1.67 -2.81
N ASN A 20 3.20 -2.74 -3.56
CA ASN A 20 2.14 -3.52 -4.19
C ASN A 20 1.33 -4.29 -3.13
N ASN A 21 0.01 -4.26 -3.25
CA ASN A 21 -0.91 -4.87 -2.28
C ASN A 21 -0.96 -6.40 -2.34
N GLU A 22 -0.54 -7.00 -3.43
CA GLU A 22 -0.55 -8.47 -3.61
C GLU A 22 0.83 -9.06 -3.37
N MET A 23 1.83 -8.63 -4.14
CA MET A 23 3.19 -9.17 -4.08
C MET A 23 4.05 -8.54 -2.98
N GLY A 24 3.62 -7.42 -2.41
CA GLY A 24 4.33 -6.71 -1.35
C GLY A 24 5.60 -5.98 -1.79
N THR A 25 5.93 -5.94 -3.07
CA THR A 25 7.12 -5.24 -3.57
C THR A 25 7.04 -3.75 -3.25
N ILE A 26 8.11 -3.21 -2.68
CA ILE A 26 8.26 -1.77 -2.40
C ILE A 26 8.90 -1.12 -3.63
N GLU A 27 8.22 -0.12 -4.17
CA GLU A 27 8.65 0.60 -5.35
C GLU A 27 9.65 1.72 -5.01
N PRO A 28 10.54 2.10 -5.95
CA PRO A 28 11.54 3.14 -5.74
C PRO A 28 10.93 4.54 -5.86
N ILE A 29 10.04 4.89 -4.91
CA ILE A 29 9.22 6.11 -4.96
C ILE A 29 10.06 7.39 -4.97
N ALA A 30 11.15 7.45 -4.20
CA ALA A 30 12.03 8.63 -4.18
C ALA A 30 12.70 8.87 -5.55
N GLU A 31 13.12 7.79 -6.22
CA GLU A 31 13.72 7.88 -7.57
C GLU A 31 12.67 8.33 -8.60
N ILE A 32 11.44 7.84 -8.49
CA ILE A 32 10.31 8.26 -9.34
C ILE A 32 9.95 9.71 -9.05
N GLY A 33 9.95 10.12 -7.78
CA GLY A 33 9.73 11.50 -7.36
C GLY A 33 10.74 12.48 -7.98
N GLN A 34 12.00 12.08 -8.05
CA GLN A 34 13.03 12.87 -8.73
C GLN A 34 12.74 13.01 -10.23
N VAL A 35 12.34 11.94 -10.90
CA VAL A 35 11.93 11.98 -12.33
C VAL A 35 10.73 12.89 -12.54
N ALA A 36 9.73 12.81 -11.68
CA ALA A 36 8.54 13.67 -11.75
C ALA A 36 8.89 15.16 -11.58
N LYS A 37 9.75 15.46 -10.59
CA LYS A 37 10.24 16.81 -10.31
C LYS A 37 11.03 17.38 -11.48
N GLU A 38 11.93 16.63 -12.09
CA GLU A 38 12.70 17.04 -13.26
C GLU A 38 11.80 17.33 -14.47
N ALA A 39 10.70 16.58 -14.60
CA ALA A 39 9.72 16.76 -15.66
C ALA A 39 8.68 17.85 -15.36
N GLY A 40 8.63 18.40 -14.14
CA GLY A 40 7.63 19.38 -13.73
C GLY A 40 6.21 18.81 -13.64
N ILE A 41 6.06 17.51 -13.36
CA ILE A 41 4.80 16.76 -13.32
C ILE A 41 4.48 16.45 -11.87
N TYR A 42 3.18 16.57 -11.47
CA TYR A 42 2.72 16.16 -10.15
C TYR A 42 2.92 14.67 -9.92
N PHE A 43 3.34 14.33 -8.70
CA PHE A 43 3.58 12.94 -8.31
C PHE A 43 2.70 12.54 -7.13
N HIS A 44 1.90 11.49 -7.34
CA HIS A 44 1.09 10.83 -6.34
C HIS A 44 1.64 9.45 -6.05
N THR A 45 1.65 9.07 -4.78
CA THR A 45 1.85 7.67 -4.38
C THR A 45 0.65 7.16 -3.58
N ASP A 46 0.18 5.98 -3.92
CA ASP A 46 -0.71 5.22 -3.06
C ASP A 46 0.13 4.47 -2.02
N ALA A 47 0.12 4.99 -0.79
CA ALA A 47 0.87 4.41 0.32
C ALA A 47 -0.03 3.62 1.29
N VAL A 48 -1.23 3.23 0.86
CA VAL A 48 -2.22 2.50 1.68
C VAL A 48 -1.62 1.23 2.29
N GLN A 49 -0.74 0.54 1.59
CA GLN A 49 -0.09 -0.68 2.09
C GLN A 49 1.23 -0.42 2.83
N ALA A 50 1.78 0.79 2.75
CA ALA A 50 3.11 1.11 3.26
C ALA A 50 3.09 1.87 4.59
N VAL A 51 2.15 2.83 4.74
CA VAL A 51 2.01 3.63 5.97
C VAL A 51 1.75 2.71 7.17
N GLY A 52 2.53 2.91 8.24
CA GLY A 52 2.47 2.09 9.46
C GLY A 52 3.21 0.76 9.40
N HIS A 53 3.70 0.34 8.24
CA HIS A 53 4.50 -0.87 8.06
C HIS A 53 5.97 -0.58 7.75
N ILE A 54 6.24 0.53 7.07
CA ILE A 54 7.59 1.02 6.78
C ILE A 54 7.64 2.55 6.99
N PRO A 55 8.82 3.13 7.24
CA PRO A 55 8.98 4.57 7.36
C PRO A 55 8.57 5.31 6.08
N ILE A 56 7.79 6.38 6.25
CA ILE A 56 7.31 7.23 5.17
C ILE A 56 7.61 8.69 5.51
N ASP A 57 8.44 9.36 4.71
CA ASP A 57 8.64 10.80 4.72
C ASP A 57 8.31 11.39 3.35
N VAL A 58 7.28 12.20 3.29
CA VAL A 58 6.80 12.80 2.03
C VAL A 58 7.81 13.73 1.36
N ASN A 59 8.79 14.25 2.13
CA ASN A 59 9.84 15.10 1.60
C ASN A 59 10.95 14.26 0.96
N GLU A 60 11.37 13.19 1.61
CA GLU A 60 12.33 12.23 1.08
C GLU A 60 11.80 11.53 -0.16
N LEU A 61 10.50 11.16 -0.15
CA LEU A 61 9.83 10.55 -1.29
C LEU A 61 9.57 11.54 -2.44
N GLY A 62 9.62 12.84 -2.20
CA GLY A 62 9.39 13.87 -3.21
C GLY A 62 7.97 13.88 -3.80
N VAL A 63 6.97 13.41 -3.05
CA VAL A 63 5.58 13.31 -3.53
C VAL A 63 4.80 14.60 -3.29
N ASP A 64 3.90 14.93 -4.21
CA ASP A 64 2.93 16.02 -4.07
C ASP A 64 1.63 15.55 -3.40
N LEU A 65 1.29 14.30 -3.60
CA LEU A 65 0.08 13.65 -3.09
C LEU A 65 0.42 12.27 -2.54
N LEU A 66 -0.22 11.90 -1.41
CA LEU A 66 -0.07 10.56 -0.85
C LEU A 66 -1.40 10.08 -0.25
N SER A 67 -1.87 8.92 -0.70
CA SER A 67 -3.08 8.30 -0.18
C SER A 67 -2.76 7.32 0.94
N MET A 68 -3.63 7.30 1.98
CA MET A 68 -3.57 6.33 3.07
C MET A 68 -4.97 5.98 3.56
N SER A 69 -5.12 4.80 4.18
CA SER A 69 -6.40 4.29 4.67
C SER A 69 -6.29 3.74 6.10
N ALA A 70 -7.22 4.13 6.96
CA ALA A 70 -7.19 3.79 8.37
C ALA A 70 -7.27 2.28 8.63
N HIS A 71 -8.11 1.54 7.88
CA HIS A 71 -8.30 0.11 8.08
C HIS A 71 -7.06 -0.75 7.79
N LYS A 72 -6.04 -0.20 7.13
CA LYS A 72 -4.73 -0.86 6.93
C LYS A 72 -3.78 -0.68 8.11
N LEU A 73 -4.16 0.19 9.07
CA LEU A 73 -3.43 0.46 10.32
C LEU A 73 -4.26 0.02 11.55
N TYR A 74 -5.16 -0.95 11.38
CA TYR A 74 -6.10 -1.37 12.43
C TYR A 74 -7.05 -0.27 12.93
N GLY A 75 -7.18 0.81 12.16
CA GLY A 75 -8.13 1.89 12.40
C GLY A 75 -9.52 1.61 11.80
N PRO A 76 -10.47 2.55 11.96
CA PRO A 76 -11.84 2.38 11.48
C PRO A 76 -11.92 2.22 9.96
N LYS A 77 -12.87 1.38 9.49
CA LYS A 77 -13.26 1.33 8.08
C LYS A 77 -13.98 2.61 7.67
N GLY A 78 -13.94 2.96 6.38
CA GLY A 78 -14.67 4.11 5.83
C GLY A 78 -14.01 5.46 6.07
N VAL A 79 -12.75 5.50 6.53
CA VAL A 79 -11.95 6.71 6.68
C VAL A 79 -10.54 6.52 6.13
N GLY A 80 -10.03 7.57 5.51
CA GLY A 80 -8.67 7.65 4.97
C GLY A 80 -8.22 9.10 4.91
N ALA A 81 -7.02 9.34 4.45
CA ALA A 81 -6.47 10.67 4.26
C ALA A 81 -5.71 10.78 2.93
N LEU A 82 -5.73 11.98 2.37
CA LEU A 82 -4.89 12.39 1.27
C LEU A 82 -3.95 13.49 1.77
N TYR A 83 -2.65 13.21 1.80
CA TYR A 83 -1.67 14.27 1.93
C TYR A 83 -1.63 15.09 0.64
N VAL A 84 -1.66 16.40 0.77
CA VAL A 84 -1.55 17.34 -0.36
C VAL A 84 -0.46 18.34 -0.03
N ARG A 85 0.64 18.31 -0.78
CA ARG A 85 1.76 19.25 -0.61
C ARG A 85 1.28 20.68 -0.84
N ARG A 86 1.77 21.61 -0.04
CA ARG A 86 1.43 23.02 -0.19
C ARG A 86 1.80 23.51 -1.59
N GLY A 87 0.84 24.13 -2.28
CA GLY A 87 0.99 24.60 -3.68
C GLY A 87 0.46 23.64 -4.74
N THR A 88 0.18 22.38 -4.39
CA THR A 88 -0.46 21.43 -5.32
C THR A 88 -1.91 21.85 -5.59
N ARG A 89 -2.25 22.01 -6.85
CA ARG A 89 -3.61 22.38 -7.29
C ARG A 89 -4.45 21.12 -7.41
N LEU A 90 -5.57 21.10 -6.70
CA LEU A 90 -6.52 20.00 -6.69
C LEU A 90 -7.93 20.54 -6.76
N LEU A 91 -8.72 20.06 -7.71
CA LEU A 91 -10.16 20.37 -7.80
C LEU A 91 -10.93 19.36 -6.93
N PRO A 92 -11.99 19.79 -6.22
CA PRO A 92 -12.83 18.86 -5.49
C PRO A 92 -13.55 17.92 -6.47
N PHE A 93 -13.55 16.63 -6.16
CA PHE A 93 -14.30 15.63 -6.93
C PHE A 93 -15.78 15.58 -6.52
N MET A 94 -16.05 15.74 -5.23
CA MET A 94 -17.42 15.81 -4.70
C MET A 94 -17.83 17.25 -4.42
N HIS A 95 -19.01 17.62 -4.88
CA HIS A 95 -19.59 18.97 -4.74
C HIS A 95 -20.71 18.98 -3.70
N GLY A 96 -20.91 20.11 -3.00
CA GLY A 96 -21.91 20.30 -1.95
C GLY A 96 -21.38 21.20 -0.84
N GLY A 97 -21.83 21.01 0.40
CA GLY A 97 -21.34 21.74 1.58
C GLY A 97 -19.83 21.52 1.76
N GLY A 98 -19.05 22.56 1.47
CA GLY A 98 -17.59 22.49 1.38
C GLY A 98 -16.93 22.33 2.74
N GLN A 99 -16.13 21.30 2.91
CA GLN A 99 -15.26 21.00 4.04
C GLN A 99 -13.81 20.84 3.55
N GLU A 100 -12.88 20.54 4.44
CA GLU A 100 -11.46 20.33 4.12
C GLU A 100 -10.89 21.46 3.24
N ARG A 101 -11.16 22.70 3.61
CA ARG A 101 -10.75 23.91 2.86
C ARG A 101 -11.31 23.95 1.43
N GLY A 102 -12.55 23.45 1.24
CA GLY A 102 -13.21 23.40 -0.05
C GLY A 102 -12.78 22.27 -0.97
N ARG A 103 -12.01 21.29 -0.45
CA ARG A 103 -11.52 20.14 -1.24
C ARG A 103 -12.44 18.94 -1.21
N ARG A 104 -13.40 18.92 -0.27
CA ARG A 104 -14.34 17.83 -0.09
C ARG A 104 -15.70 18.39 0.34
N ALA A 105 -16.77 17.81 -0.17
CA ALA A 105 -18.12 18.07 0.31
C ALA A 105 -18.52 17.06 1.42
N SER A 106 -19.57 17.38 2.15
CA SER A 106 -20.16 16.63 3.26
C SER A 106 -19.42 16.83 4.60
N THR A 107 -20.20 16.75 5.69
CA THR A 107 -19.72 16.84 7.06
C THR A 107 -18.66 15.79 7.34
N GLU A 108 -17.62 16.16 8.07
CA GLU A 108 -16.51 15.27 8.42
C GLU A 108 -16.98 14.12 9.32
N ASN A 109 -16.46 12.92 9.04
CA ASN A 109 -16.62 11.75 9.90
C ASN A 109 -15.70 11.86 11.12
N THR A 110 -16.04 12.75 12.06
CA THR A 110 -15.21 13.05 13.24
C THR A 110 -14.80 11.81 14.04
N PRO A 111 -15.69 10.87 14.35
CA PRO A 111 -15.32 9.64 15.05
C PRO A 111 -14.30 8.79 14.27
N GLY A 112 -14.52 8.64 12.97
CA GLY A 112 -13.59 7.91 12.10
C GLY A 112 -12.22 8.58 12.02
N ILE A 113 -12.18 9.92 11.90
CA ILE A 113 -10.95 10.71 11.85
C ILE A 113 -10.18 10.60 13.18
N ALA A 114 -10.86 10.70 14.32
CA ALA A 114 -10.24 10.53 15.64
C ALA A 114 -9.66 9.11 15.81
N GLY A 115 -10.42 8.08 15.42
CA GLY A 115 -9.95 6.69 15.44
C GLY A 115 -8.76 6.46 14.51
N PHE A 116 -8.73 7.10 13.32
CA PHE A 116 -7.58 7.04 12.42
C PHE A 116 -6.36 7.73 13.03
N GLY A 117 -6.51 8.91 13.62
CA GLY A 117 -5.43 9.60 14.32
C GLY A 117 -4.81 8.70 15.39
N ARG A 118 -5.63 8.04 16.22
CA ARG A 118 -5.13 7.11 17.24
C ARG A 118 -4.41 5.91 16.64
N ALA A 119 -4.92 5.34 15.55
CA ALA A 119 -4.26 4.23 14.85
C ALA A 119 -2.87 4.63 14.32
N VAL A 120 -2.74 5.84 13.76
CA VAL A 120 -1.44 6.38 13.29
C VAL A 120 -0.45 6.56 14.44
N GLU A 121 -0.89 7.08 15.59
CA GLU A 121 -0.04 7.21 16.78
C GLU A 121 0.51 5.87 17.25
N LEU A 122 -0.36 4.86 17.36
CA LEU A 122 0.03 3.50 17.77
C LEU A 122 0.98 2.87 16.74
N ALA A 123 0.63 2.95 15.47
CA ALA A 123 1.48 2.44 14.39
C ALA A 123 2.88 3.08 14.42
N LYS A 124 2.98 4.40 14.66
CA LYS A 124 4.27 5.08 14.78
C LYS A 124 5.12 4.56 15.96
N GLN A 125 4.47 4.23 17.08
CA GLN A 125 5.17 3.72 18.28
C GLN A 125 5.66 2.28 18.09
N GLU A 126 4.89 1.44 17.42
CA GLU A 126 5.10 0.00 17.35
C GLU A 126 5.79 -0.43 16.04
N MET A 127 5.81 0.41 15.00
CA MET A 127 6.21 0.06 13.63
C MET A 127 7.57 -0.64 13.56
N SER A 128 8.61 -0.17 14.26
CA SER A 128 9.96 -0.73 14.12
C SER A 128 10.03 -2.14 14.70
N VAL A 129 9.45 -2.36 15.88
CA VAL A 129 9.41 -3.66 16.57
C VAL A 129 8.55 -4.65 15.78
N GLU A 130 7.39 -4.21 15.32
CA GLU A 130 6.47 -5.04 14.56
C GLU A 130 7.02 -5.37 13.17
N ALA A 131 7.67 -4.45 12.50
CA ALA A 131 8.31 -4.68 11.21
C ALA A 131 9.44 -5.72 11.32
N GLU A 132 10.25 -5.67 12.36
CA GLU A 132 11.28 -6.67 12.63
C GLU A 132 10.68 -8.07 12.89
N ARG A 133 9.69 -8.14 13.78
CA ARG A 133 8.98 -9.38 14.12
C ARG A 133 8.35 -10.02 12.88
N LEU A 134 7.59 -9.25 12.11
CA LEU A 134 6.91 -9.72 10.91
C LEU A 134 7.90 -10.12 9.82
N THR A 135 8.99 -9.39 9.65
CA THR A 135 10.06 -9.75 8.71
C THR A 135 10.66 -11.11 9.05
N GLY A 136 10.89 -11.40 10.34
CA GLY A 136 11.37 -12.71 10.80
C GLY A 136 10.40 -13.83 10.45
N LEU A 137 9.11 -13.65 10.76
CA LEU A 137 8.05 -14.62 10.43
C LEU A 137 7.89 -14.82 8.92
N ARG A 138 7.84 -13.73 8.16
CA ARG A 138 7.78 -13.73 6.70
C ARG A 138 8.91 -14.52 6.07
N ASN A 139 10.15 -14.22 6.48
CA ASN A 139 11.33 -14.88 5.92
C ASN A 139 11.37 -16.37 6.27
N LYS A 140 10.98 -16.73 7.49
CA LYS A 140 10.83 -18.14 7.92
C LYS A 140 9.81 -18.87 7.05
N LEU A 141 8.63 -18.25 6.82
CA LEU A 141 7.57 -18.85 6.00
C LEU A 141 8.03 -19.01 4.54
N ILE A 142 8.57 -17.96 3.93
CA ILE A 142 9.10 -18.01 2.56
C ILE A 142 10.12 -19.13 2.41
N LYS A 143 11.13 -19.17 3.29
CA LYS A 143 12.17 -20.20 3.25
C LYS A 143 11.58 -21.60 3.37
N SER A 144 10.69 -21.82 4.34
CA SER A 144 10.09 -23.14 4.56
C SER A 144 9.24 -23.62 3.40
N LEU A 145 8.48 -22.72 2.75
CA LEU A 145 7.67 -23.06 1.58
C LEU A 145 8.54 -23.41 0.36
N LEU A 146 9.56 -22.59 0.06
CA LEU A 146 10.45 -22.82 -1.07
C LEU A 146 11.33 -24.07 -0.91
N GLU A 147 11.69 -24.46 0.32
CA GLU A 147 12.51 -25.65 0.60
C GLU A 147 11.71 -26.96 0.66
N ARG A 148 10.40 -26.89 0.97
CA ARG A 148 9.59 -28.09 1.24
C ARG A 148 8.56 -28.41 0.19
N ILE A 149 8.21 -27.44 -0.65
CA ILE A 149 7.18 -27.61 -1.68
C ILE A 149 7.83 -27.41 -3.03
N ASP A 150 7.90 -28.50 -3.80
CA ASP A 150 8.43 -28.45 -5.15
C ASP A 150 7.62 -27.49 -6.04
N ARG A 151 8.29 -26.93 -7.05
CA ARG A 151 7.66 -26.05 -8.05
C ARG A 151 6.97 -24.84 -7.47
N THR A 152 7.49 -24.34 -6.36
CA THR A 152 7.02 -23.15 -5.68
C THR A 152 7.96 -21.98 -5.99
N ARG A 153 7.41 -20.80 -6.26
CA ARG A 153 8.18 -19.57 -6.46
C ARG A 153 7.62 -18.42 -5.65
N LEU A 154 8.53 -17.59 -5.14
CA LEU A 154 8.18 -16.32 -4.50
C LEU A 154 7.85 -15.29 -5.57
N ASN A 155 6.70 -14.64 -5.45
CA ASN A 155 6.32 -13.51 -6.30
C ASN A 155 6.80 -12.19 -5.71
N GLY A 156 7.12 -11.23 -6.59
CA GLY A 156 7.65 -9.92 -6.20
C GLY A 156 9.13 -9.93 -5.83
N HIS A 157 9.63 -8.78 -5.38
CA HIS A 157 11.04 -8.63 -5.05
C HIS A 157 11.42 -9.43 -3.79
N PRO A 158 12.52 -10.18 -3.78
CA PRO A 158 12.86 -11.08 -2.66
C PRO A 158 13.18 -10.36 -1.35
N THR A 159 13.71 -9.15 -1.40
CA THR A 159 14.14 -8.38 -0.22
C THR A 159 13.45 -7.02 -0.09
N LYS A 160 13.26 -6.27 -1.20
CA LYS A 160 12.54 -4.97 -1.18
C LYS A 160 11.04 -5.24 -1.16
N ARG A 161 10.53 -5.70 -0.02
CA ARG A 161 9.12 -6.05 0.17
C ARG A 161 8.63 -5.72 1.56
N LEU A 162 7.32 -5.52 1.70
CA LEU A 162 6.66 -5.24 2.97
C LEU A 162 6.94 -6.34 4.00
N PRO A 163 7.07 -6.00 5.29
CA PRO A 163 7.37 -6.96 6.35
C PRO A 163 6.29 -8.04 6.53
N ASN A 164 5.04 -7.70 6.23
CA ASN A 164 3.83 -8.49 6.48
C ASN A 164 3.28 -9.22 5.24
N ASN A 165 4.01 -9.29 4.12
CA ASN A 165 3.50 -9.88 2.89
C ASN A 165 4.31 -11.09 2.42
N VAL A 166 3.62 -12.19 2.14
CA VAL A 166 4.14 -13.37 1.42
C VAL A 166 3.18 -13.68 0.29
N ASN A 167 3.68 -13.71 -0.94
CA ASN A 167 2.93 -14.11 -2.11
C ASN A 167 3.71 -15.21 -2.83
N ILE A 168 3.09 -16.38 -2.98
CA ILE A 168 3.71 -17.59 -3.52
C ILE A 168 2.85 -18.10 -4.66
N SER A 169 3.49 -18.53 -5.73
CA SER A 169 2.85 -19.37 -6.77
C SER A 169 3.30 -20.81 -6.63
N VAL A 170 2.37 -21.74 -6.78
CA VAL A 170 2.61 -23.18 -6.85
C VAL A 170 2.11 -23.67 -8.19
N ASP A 171 2.96 -24.33 -8.98
CA ASP A 171 2.57 -24.81 -10.30
C ASP A 171 1.67 -26.05 -10.19
N PHE A 172 0.77 -26.21 -11.17
CA PHE A 172 -0.13 -27.36 -11.35
C PHE A 172 -1.18 -27.57 -10.25
N VAL A 173 -1.43 -26.56 -9.42
CA VAL A 173 -2.48 -26.58 -8.39
C VAL A 173 -3.31 -25.31 -8.51
N GLU A 174 -4.62 -25.46 -8.45
CA GLU A 174 -5.53 -24.32 -8.41
C GLU A 174 -5.48 -23.63 -7.05
N GLY A 175 -5.38 -22.29 -7.08
CA GLY A 175 -5.28 -21.49 -5.86
C GLY A 175 -6.47 -21.66 -4.91
N GLU A 176 -7.68 -21.78 -5.45
CA GLU A 176 -8.90 -21.99 -4.65
C GLU A 176 -8.86 -23.31 -3.88
N SER A 177 -8.38 -24.39 -4.50
CA SER A 177 -8.18 -25.68 -3.81
C SER A 177 -7.19 -25.57 -2.64
N ILE A 178 -6.13 -24.80 -2.82
CA ILE A 178 -5.17 -24.51 -1.72
C ILE A 178 -5.89 -23.76 -0.60
N LEU A 179 -6.67 -22.71 -0.91
CA LEU A 179 -7.37 -21.92 0.08
C LEU A 179 -8.35 -22.74 0.90
N LEU A 180 -9.17 -23.59 0.26
CA LEU A 180 -10.13 -24.43 0.94
C LEU A 180 -9.45 -25.42 1.90
N ASN A 181 -8.33 -26.01 1.51
CA ASN A 181 -7.57 -26.89 2.39
C ASN A 181 -6.91 -26.13 3.56
N LEU A 182 -6.38 -24.93 3.34
CA LEU A 182 -5.84 -24.08 4.40
C LEU A 182 -6.92 -23.65 5.39
N ASP A 183 -8.12 -23.32 4.91
CA ASP A 183 -9.27 -22.95 5.74
C ASP A 183 -9.70 -24.10 6.67
N LEU A 184 -9.72 -25.34 6.15
CA LEU A 184 -9.98 -26.55 6.97
C LEU A 184 -8.97 -26.73 8.11
N GLU A 185 -7.74 -26.26 7.92
CA GLU A 185 -6.67 -26.26 8.94
C GLU A 185 -6.68 -24.98 9.80
N GLY A 186 -7.66 -24.09 9.64
CA GLY A 186 -7.77 -22.83 10.37
C GLY A 186 -6.77 -21.75 9.94
N ILE A 187 -6.22 -21.85 8.72
CA ILE A 187 -5.25 -20.91 8.17
C ILE A 187 -5.94 -20.00 7.15
N CYS A 188 -6.04 -18.71 7.45
CA CYS A 188 -6.61 -17.71 6.54
C CYS A 188 -5.60 -17.29 5.49
N ALA A 189 -5.96 -17.42 4.22
CA ALA A 189 -5.18 -16.96 3.09
C ALA A 189 -6.11 -16.41 1.98
N SER A 190 -5.55 -15.84 0.93
CA SER A 190 -6.31 -15.40 -0.25
C SER A 190 -5.56 -15.70 -1.54
N THR A 191 -6.26 -15.91 -2.63
CA THR A 191 -5.70 -15.89 -3.97
C THR A 191 -5.72 -14.44 -4.49
N GLY A 192 -4.61 -13.95 -5.06
CA GLY A 192 -4.52 -12.57 -5.54
C GLY A 192 -4.75 -11.54 -4.43
N SER A 193 -5.48 -10.47 -4.74
CA SER A 193 -5.83 -9.43 -3.76
C SER A 193 -6.94 -9.89 -2.81
N ALA A 194 -6.67 -9.90 -1.51
CA ALA A 194 -7.67 -10.18 -0.48
C ALA A 194 -8.89 -9.22 -0.53
N CYS A 195 -8.72 -8.03 -1.10
CA CYS A 195 -9.81 -7.04 -1.23
C CYS A 195 -10.75 -7.34 -2.41
N SER A 196 -10.29 -8.08 -3.42
CA SER A 196 -11.06 -8.39 -4.64
C SER A 196 -11.44 -9.88 -4.77
N SER A 197 -10.90 -10.75 -3.92
CA SER A 197 -11.18 -12.20 -3.95
C SER A 197 -12.60 -12.57 -3.49
N ALA A 198 -13.39 -11.63 -2.97
CA ALA A 198 -14.79 -11.85 -2.61
C ALA A 198 -15.77 -11.73 -3.81
N SER A 199 -15.28 -11.58 -5.03
CA SER A 199 -16.08 -11.39 -6.25
C SER A 199 -16.07 -12.63 -7.16
N LEU A 200 -15.99 -13.82 -6.58
CA LEU A 200 -16.28 -15.10 -7.26
C LEU A 200 -17.66 -15.57 -6.89
#